data_bc5f96828ded17e9442198ff27d53b53
#
_entry.id   bc5f96828ded17e9442198ff27d53b53
#
_cell.length_a   1.000
_cell.length_b   1.000
_cell.length_c   1.000
_cell.angle_alpha   90.00
_cell.angle_beta   90.00
_cell.angle_gamma   90.00
#
_symmetry.space_group_name_H-M   'P 1'
#
loop_
_entity.id
_entity.type
_entity.pdbx_description
1 polymer ?
#
loop_
_entity_poly.entity_id
_entity_poly.type
_entity_poly.pdbx_seq_one_letter_code
_entity_poly.pdbx_strand_id
1 'polypeptide(L)'
;CDNCGGAVSVDDGYVIWNSRGKDRDFRIIHQSKCDDKSLDSSMALSDFLGVDGIASLLSLLTVGPLARVPEDGSPDKDISLSDFADLFRRLHVPHYERARQYFDDPRVIEFVGGWNERAMYMPSELAEIAAVGEAPEKG
;
A
#
# COMPACT_ATOMS: atom_id res chain seq x y z
N CYS A 1 -3.49 11.18 -1.67
CA CYS A 1 -3.56 10.95 -3.12
C CYS A 1 -2.16 10.97 -3.70
N ASP A 2 -1.76 9.89 -4.34
CA ASP A 2 -0.40 9.74 -4.88
C ASP A 2 -0.12 10.68 -6.07
N ASN A 3 -1.16 11.22 -6.70
CA ASN A 3 -1.00 12.14 -7.84
C ASN A 3 -1.02 13.63 -7.44
N CYS A 4 -1.78 14.03 -6.43
CA CYS A 4 -1.90 15.45 -6.07
C CYS A 4 -1.50 15.77 -4.63
N GLY A 5 -1.15 14.78 -3.82
CA GLY A 5 -0.77 14.95 -2.40
C GLY A 5 -1.94 15.26 -1.46
N GLY A 6 -3.14 15.45 -1.96
CA GLY A 6 -4.31 15.76 -1.14
C GLY A 6 -4.87 14.55 -0.39
N ALA A 7 -5.63 14.78 0.68
CA ALA A 7 -6.33 13.72 1.41
C ALA A 7 -7.36 13.04 0.51
N VAL A 8 -7.49 11.72 0.62
CA VAL A 8 -8.47 10.90 -0.12
C VAL A 8 -9.50 10.38 0.87
N SER A 9 -10.78 10.61 0.59
CA SER A 9 -11.88 9.99 1.32
C SER A 9 -12.19 8.61 0.76
N VAL A 10 -12.82 7.76 1.56
CA VAL A 10 -13.22 6.40 1.14
C VAL A 10 -14.16 6.46 -0.07
N ASP A 11 -15.09 7.42 -0.06
CA ASP A 11 -16.11 7.54 -1.11
C ASP A 11 -15.57 8.09 -2.44
N ASP A 12 -14.45 8.80 -2.41
CA ASP A 12 -13.80 9.40 -3.59
C ASP A 12 -12.48 8.69 -3.94
N GLY A 13 -12.12 7.66 -3.23
CA GLY A 13 -10.86 6.96 -3.39
C GLY A 13 -10.93 5.79 -4.36
N TYR A 14 -9.87 5.62 -5.14
CA TYR A 14 -9.60 4.46 -5.98
C TYR A 14 -8.18 3.97 -5.76
N VAL A 15 -8.02 2.65 -5.87
CA VAL A 15 -6.71 2.03 -6.05
C VAL A 15 -6.57 1.71 -7.52
N ILE A 16 -5.49 2.18 -8.11
CA ILE A 16 -5.13 1.90 -9.50
C ILE A 16 -3.79 1.18 -9.57
N TRP A 17 -3.59 0.33 -10.56
CA TRP A 17 -2.34 -0.39 -10.75
C TRP A 17 -2.14 -0.82 -12.19
N ASN A 18 -0.93 -1.24 -12.50
CA ASN A 18 -0.59 -1.85 -13.78
C ASN A 18 -0.75 -3.37 -13.67
N SER A 19 -1.59 -3.96 -14.52
CA SER A 19 -1.83 -5.40 -14.58
C SER A 19 -1.26 -6.07 -15.85
N ARG A 20 -0.55 -5.34 -16.67
CA ARG A 20 0.09 -5.91 -17.88
C ARG A 20 1.30 -6.75 -17.48
N GLY A 21 1.13 -8.06 -17.57
CA GLY A 21 2.09 -9.05 -17.12
C GLY A 21 1.99 -9.26 -15.61
N LYS A 22 2.68 -8.45 -14.84
CA LYS A 22 2.76 -8.53 -13.37
C LYS A 22 1.98 -7.39 -12.71
N ASP A 23 1.10 -7.68 -11.76
CA ASP A 23 0.44 -6.65 -10.97
C ASP A 23 1.45 -5.87 -10.13
N ARG A 24 1.52 -4.55 -10.33
CA ARG A 24 2.51 -3.65 -9.71
C ARG A 24 2.07 -2.19 -9.74
N ASP A 25 2.87 -1.33 -9.09
CA ASP A 25 2.69 0.13 -9.10
C ASP A 25 1.32 0.56 -8.57
N PHE A 26 0.92 0.01 -7.43
CA PHE A 26 -0.35 0.37 -6.79
C PHE A 26 -0.32 1.82 -6.30
N ARG A 27 -1.34 2.59 -6.65
CA ARG A 27 -1.53 3.97 -6.22
C ARG A 27 -2.93 4.19 -5.67
N ILE A 28 -3.03 5.06 -4.67
CA ILE A 28 -4.30 5.54 -4.12
C ILE A 28 -4.53 6.95 -4.63
N ILE A 29 -5.64 7.16 -5.32
CA ILE A 29 -5.95 8.42 -6.01
C ILE A 29 -7.39 8.85 -5.76
N HIS A 30 -7.72 10.13 -6.07
CA HIS A 30 -9.09 10.57 -6.24
C HIS A 30 -9.65 10.06 -7.58
N GLN A 31 -10.89 9.60 -7.56
CA GLN A 31 -11.55 8.99 -8.71
C GLN A 31 -11.55 9.86 -9.98
N SER A 32 -11.93 11.12 -9.85
CA SER A 32 -12.24 11.96 -11.03
C SER A 32 -11.15 12.95 -11.40
N LYS A 33 -10.34 13.36 -10.43
CA LYS A 33 -9.36 14.45 -10.61
C LYS A 33 -7.95 13.97 -10.91
N CYS A 34 -7.63 12.75 -10.49
CA CYS A 34 -6.25 12.26 -10.45
C CYS A 34 -6.09 10.93 -11.18
N ASP A 35 -7.02 10.60 -12.07
CA ASP A 35 -6.95 9.38 -12.88
C ASP A 35 -5.68 9.37 -13.74
N ASP A 36 -4.96 8.28 -13.66
CA ASP A 36 -3.76 8.03 -14.47
C ASP A 36 -4.06 6.92 -15.48
N LYS A 37 -4.38 7.33 -16.70
CA LYS A 37 -4.71 6.41 -17.81
C LYS A 37 -3.54 5.52 -18.26
N SER A 38 -2.34 5.73 -17.75
CA SER A 38 -1.21 4.83 -17.98
C SER A 38 -1.33 3.51 -17.20
N LEU A 39 -2.15 3.49 -16.14
CA LEU A 39 -2.48 2.31 -15.36
C LEU A 39 -3.80 1.72 -15.85
N ASP A 40 -3.85 0.40 -16.00
CA ASP A 40 -4.91 -0.29 -16.74
C ASP A 40 -5.92 -1.04 -15.85
N SER A 41 -5.73 -1.01 -14.54
CA SER A 41 -6.63 -1.64 -13.57
C SER A 41 -7.01 -0.67 -12.45
N SER A 42 -8.24 -0.79 -11.98
CA SER A 42 -8.74 0.05 -10.89
C SER A 42 -9.85 -0.64 -10.09
N MET A 43 -9.91 -0.34 -8.80
CA MET A 43 -11.04 -0.70 -7.92
C MET A 43 -11.31 0.43 -6.94
N ALA A 44 -12.55 0.54 -6.46
CA ALA A 44 -12.89 1.50 -5.43
C ALA A 44 -12.09 1.25 -4.15
N LEU A 45 -11.66 2.31 -3.49
CA LEU A 45 -10.90 2.20 -2.23
C LEU A 45 -11.67 1.43 -1.17
N SER A 46 -13.00 1.60 -1.12
CA SER A 46 -13.89 0.89 -0.21
C SER A 46 -13.80 -0.64 -0.33
N ASP A 47 -13.52 -1.17 -1.53
CA ASP A 47 -13.43 -2.61 -1.78
C ASP A 47 -12.18 -3.25 -1.14
N PHE A 48 -11.22 -2.43 -0.71
CA PHE A 48 -9.98 -2.87 -0.08
C PHE A 48 -9.91 -2.60 1.43
N LEU A 49 -10.99 -2.09 2.03
CA LEU A 49 -11.04 -1.74 3.45
C LEU A 49 -11.87 -2.73 4.25
N GLY A 50 -11.59 -2.80 5.55
CA GLY A 50 -12.27 -3.72 6.46
C GLY A 50 -11.97 -5.20 6.18
N VAL A 51 -12.77 -6.08 6.75
CA VAL A 51 -12.59 -7.55 6.62
C VAL A 51 -12.76 -8.01 5.18
N ASP A 52 -13.77 -7.50 4.48
CA ASP A 52 -14.01 -7.82 3.06
C ASP A 52 -12.86 -7.31 2.19
N GLY A 53 -12.27 -6.17 2.54
CA GLY A 53 -11.10 -5.63 1.85
C GLY A 53 -9.86 -6.49 2.02
N ILE A 54 -9.65 -7.10 3.19
CA ILE A 54 -8.58 -8.08 3.40
C ILE A 54 -8.79 -9.29 2.48
N ALA A 55 -10.02 -9.79 2.39
CA ALA A 55 -10.35 -10.90 1.48
C ALA A 55 -10.11 -10.53 0.01
N SER A 56 -10.46 -9.30 -0.40
CA SER A 56 -10.19 -8.76 -1.73
C SER A 56 -8.70 -8.68 -2.03
N LEU A 57 -7.91 -8.19 -1.07
CA LEU A 57 -6.45 -8.10 -1.20
C LEU A 57 -5.80 -9.48 -1.34
N LEU A 58 -6.24 -10.47 -0.57
CA LEU A 58 -5.73 -11.84 -0.70
C LEU A 58 -6.00 -12.45 -2.08
N SER A 59 -7.10 -12.08 -2.74
CA SER A 59 -7.40 -12.53 -4.11
C SER A 59 -6.48 -11.94 -5.17
N LEU A 60 -5.69 -10.91 -4.86
CA LEU A 60 -4.60 -10.44 -5.72
C LEU A 60 -3.37 -11.35 -5.68
N LEU A 61 -3.20 -12.14 -4.63
CA LEU A 61 -2.04 -13.04 -4.46
C LEU A 61 -2.27 -14.42 -5.06
N THR A 62 -3.48 -14.95 -4.92
CA THR A 62 -3.80 -16.31 -5.31
C THR A 62 -5.28 -16.46 -5.63
N VAL A 63 -5.63 -17.39 -6.50
CA VAL A 63 -7.02 -17.73 -6.81
C VAL A 63 -7.68 -18.54 -5.68
N GLY A 64 -6.88 -19.06 -4.75
CA GLY A 64 -7.34 -19.86 -3.62
C GLY A 64 -7.83 -21.28 -4.00
N PRO A 65 -8.19 -22.09 -3.00
CA PRO A 65 -8.49 -23.51 -3.21
C PRO A 65 -9.86 -23.78 -3.84
N LEU A 66 -10.77 -22.79 -3.82
CA LEU A 66 -12.13 -22.95 -4.37
C LEU A 66 -12.21 -22.60 -5.87
N ALA A 67 -11.25 -21.86 -6.39
CA ALA A 67 -11.20 -21.52 -7.81
C ALA A 67 -10.58 -22.66 -8.62
N ARG A 68 -11.05 -22.81 -9.86
CA ARG A 68 -10.42 -23.76 -10.80
C ARG A 68 -9.11 -23.16 -11.29
N VAL A 69 -8.03 -23.83 -11.01
CA VAL A 69 -6.70 -23.53 -11.58
C VAL A 69 -6.55 -24.33 -12.86
N PRO A 70 -6.04 -23.76 -13.97
CA PRO A 70 -5.67 -24.51 -15.16
C PRO A 70 -4.73 -25.69 -14.80
N GLU A 71 -4.83 -26.82 -15.48
CA GLU A 71 -4.04 -28.02 -15.19
C GLU A 71 -2.52 -27.76 -15.18
N ASP A 72 -2.08 -26.80 -15.98
CA ASP A 72 -0.69 -26.35 -16.11
C ASP A 72 -0.42 -25.02 -15.39
N GLY A 73 -1.38 -24.49 -14.65
CA GLY A 73 -1.31 -23.18 -13.99
C GLY A 73 -0.95 -23.26 -12.51
N SER A 74 -0.32 -22.20 -12.01
CA SER A 74 -0.14 -21.98 -10.58
C SER A 74 -1.40 -21.29 -9.99
N PRO A 75 -1.80 -21.64 -8.76
CA PRO A 75 -2.81 -20.85 -8.03
C PRO A 75 -2.33 -19.45 -7.70
N ASP A 76 -1.02 -19.24 -7.67
CA ASP A 76 -0.42 -17.96 -7.31
C ASP A 76 -0.44 -17.01 -8.51
N LYS A 77 -0.82 -15.77 -8.24
CA LYS A 77 -0.86 -14.73 -9.26
C LYS A 77 0.50 -14.04 -9.40
N ASP A 78 0.79 -13.56 -10.59
CA ASP A 78 2.00 -12.80 -10.84
C ASP A 78 1.82 -11.36 -10.33
N ILE A 79 2.39 -11.06 -9.18
CA ILE A 79 2.29 -9.78 -8.48
C ILE A 79 3.62 -9.36 -7.88
N SER A 80 3.90 -8.05 -7.87
CA SER A 80 5.01 -7.50 -7.09
C SER A 80 4.68 -7.57 -5.60
N LEU A 81 5.34 -8.48 -4.88
CA LEU A 81 5.11 -8.65 -3.45
C LEU A 81 5.48 -7.40 -2.64
N SER A 82 6.51 -6.67 -3.05
CA SER A 82 6.88 -5.41 -2.38
C SER A 82 5.81 -4.33 -2.55
N ASP A 83 5.28 -4.17 -3.76
CA ASP A 83 4.23 -3.19 -4.04
C ASP A 83 2.92 -3.59 -3.37
N PHE A 84 2.60 -4.88 -3.36
CA PHE A 84 1.45 -5.41 -2.62
C PHE A 84 1.57 -5.18 -1.12
N ALA A 85 2.74 -5.47 -0.53
CA ALA A 85 2.97 -5.28 0.89
C ALA A 85 2.88 -3.80 1.29
N ASP A 86 3.38 -2.89 0.45
CA ASP A 86 3.21 -1.45 0.65
C ASP A 86 1.73 -1.06 0.64
N LEU A 87 0.97 -1.47 -0.37
CA LEU A 87 -0.47 -1.23 -0.44
C LEU A 87 -1.20 -1.77 0.79
N PHE A 88 -0.92 -3.02 1.17
CA PHE A 88 -1.56 -3.65 2.33
C PHE A 88 -1.28 -2.87 3.62
N ARG A 89 -0.03 -2.46 3.85
CA ARG A 89 0.36 -1.65 5.00
C ARG A 89 -0.32 -0.29 5.00
N ARG A 90 -0.40 0.37 3.86
CA ARG A 90 -1.09 1.67 3.71
C ARG A 90 -2.56 1.61 4.14
N LEU A 91 -3.23 0.51 3.83
CA LEU A 91 -4.67 0.34 4.06
C LEU A 91 -5.01 -0.26 5.42
N HIS A 92 -4.15 -1.11 5.98
CA HIS A 92 -4.50 -1.93 7.15
C HIS A 92 -3.53 -1.82 8.33
N VAL A 93 -2.36 -1.20 8.18
CA VAL A 93 -1.41 -1.05 9.28
C VAL A 93 -1.49 0.38 9.83
N PRO A 94 -1.92 0.56 11.10
CA PRO A 94 -2.00 1.88 11.72
C PRO A 94 -0.67 2.64 11.64
N HIS A 95 -0.78 3.94 11.38
CA HIS A 95 0.34 4.88 11.27
C HIS A 95 1.27 4.70 10.06
N TYR A 96 1.12 3.63 9.26
CA TYR A 96 2.00 3.41 8.11
C TYR A 96 1.92 4.56 7.10
N GLU A 97 0.71 4.98 6.70
CA GLU A 97 0.53 6.05 5.70
C GLU A 97 1.10 7.40 6.19
N ARG A 98 1.07 7.65 7.49
CA ARG A 98 1.68 8.83 8.10
C ARG A 98 3.19 8.73 8.16
N ALA A 99 3.74 7.58 8.54
CA ALA A 99 5.18 7.35 8.69
C ALA A 99 5.90 7.30 7.34
N ARG A 100 5.26 6.71 6.30
CA ARG A 100 5.90 6.48 5.00
C ARG A 100 6.38 7.75 4.30
N GLN A 101 5.79 8.89 4.61
CA GLN A 101 6.18 10.19 4.07
C GLN A 101 7.61 10.59 4.47
N TYR A 102 8.14 9.97 5.51
CA TYR A 102 9.43 10.28 6.12
C TYR A 102 10.46 9.15 5.99
N PHE A 103 10.18 8.10 5.24
CA PHE A 103 11.10 6.96 5.13
C PHE A 103 12.45 7.33 4.51
N ASP A 104 12.51 8.40 3.72
CA ASP A 104 13.74 8.93 3.14
C ASP A 104 14.35 10.08 3.97
N ASP A 105 13.77 10.45 5.11
CA ASP A 105 14.30 11.48 6.01
C ASP A 105 15.55 10.94 6.73
N PRO A 106 16.71 11.62 6.63
CA PRO A 106 17.94 11.17 7.28
C PRO A 106 17.80 10.95 8.79
N ARG A 107 16.98 11.75 9.48
CA ARG A 107 16.69 11.62 10.91
C ARG A 107 15.97 10.30 11.22
N VAL A 108 15.05 9.92 10.35
CA VAL A 108 14.30 8.65 10.47
C VAL A 108 15.22 7.48 10.17
N ILE A 109 16.05 7.58 9.12
CA ILE A 109 17.03 6.53 8.77
C ILE A 109 18.00 6.28 9.94
N GLU A 110 18.49 7.35 10.57
CA GLU A 110 19.34 7.25 11.75
C GLU A 110 18.59 6.65 12.95
N PHE A 111 17.35 7.08 13.20
CA PHE A 111 16.52 6.62 14.31
C PHE A 111 16.23 5.12 14.23
N VAL A 112 15.91 4.59 13.05
CA VAL A 112 15.62 3.15 12.86
C VAL A 112 16.88 2.30 12.65
N GLY A 113 18.04 2.94 12.58
CA GLY A 113 19.32 2.25 12.36
C GLY A 113 19.55 1.15 13.40
N GLY A 114 19.73 -0.08 12.93
CA GLY A 114 19.91 -1.26 13.79
C GLY A 114 18.60 -1.96 14.20
N TRP A 115 17.43 -1.47 13.84
CA TRP A 115 16.18 -2.18 14.04
C TRP A 115 16.06 -3.36 13.06
N ASN A 116 15.39 -4.44 13.51
CA ASN A 116 15.10 -5.53 12.60
C ASN A 116 13.89 -5.20 11.67
N GLU A 117 13.81 -5.91 10.55
CA GLU A 117 12.82 -5.69 9.50
C GLU A 117 11.37 -5.69 10.00
N ARG A 118 11.07 -6.50 11.01
CA ARG A 118 9.73 -6.60 11.58
C ARG A 118 9.43 -5.39 12.47
N ALA A 119 10.37 -4.97 13.29
CA ALA A 119 10.18 -3.89 14.25
C ALA A 119 9.78 -2.59 13.54
N MET A 120 10.44 -2.25 12.44
CA MET A 120 10.19 -1.02 11.68
C MET A 120 8.73 -0.83 11.27
N TYR A 121 7.96 -1.90 11.13
CA TYR A 121 6.60 -1.85 10.61
C TYR A 121 5.52 -2.19 11.64
N MET A 122 5.90 -2.26 12.92
CA MET A 122 4.92 -2.38 14.00
C MET A 122 4.21 -1.03 14.22
N PRO A 123 2.90 -1.02 14.54
CA PRO A 123 2.16 0.24 14.68
C PRO A 123 2.75 1.23 15.68
N SER A 124 3.30 0.77 16.81
CA SER A 124 3.95 1.62 17.81
C SER A 124 5.19 2.32 17.25
N GLU A 125 6.04 1.57 16.57
CA GLU A 125 7.27 2.07 15.97
C GLU A 125 6.98 3.01 14.78
N LEU A 126 5.97 2.70 13.98
CA LEU A 126 5.52 3.60 12.92
C LEU A 126 5.01 4.95 13.47
N ALA A 127 4.33 4.94 14.62
CA ALA A 127 3.93 6.18 15.29
C ALA A 127 5.14 7.03 15.71
N GLU A 128 6.20 6.39 16.22
CA GLU A 128 7.45 7.07 16.60
C GLU A 128 8.20 7.60 15.36
N ILE A 129 8.31 6.80 14.30
CA ILE A 129 8.89 7.22 13.01
C ILE A 129 8.20 8.48 12.50
N ALA A 130 6.87 8.50 12.49
CA ALA A 130 6.11 9.67 12.07
C ALA A 130 6.40 10.89 12.97
N ALA A 131 6.48 10.69 14.27
CA ALA A 131 6.80 11.77 15.22
C ALA A 131 8.21 12.35 15.01
N VAL A 132 9.19 11.51 14.68
CA VAL A 132 10.55 11.96 14.33
C VAL A 132 10.54 12.81 13.05
N GLY A 133 9.83 12.35 12.01
CA GLY A 133 9.73 13.05 10.74
C GLY A 133 9.00 14.38 10.83
N GLU A 134 7.95 14.46 11.67
CA GLU A 134 7.14 15.67 11.88
C GLU A 134 7.83 16.69 12.80
N ALA A 135 8.83 16.29 13.57
CA ALA A 135 9.54 17.19 14.45
C ALA A 135 10.23 18.31 13.64
N PRO A 136 10.16 19.58 14.08
CA PRO A 136 10.86 20.66 13.40
C PRO A 136 12.38 20.37 13.39
N GLU A 137 13.02 20.70 12.27
CA GLU A 137 14.47 20.65 12.21
C GLU A 137 15.05 21.55 13.32
N LYS A 138 15.90 20.97 14.14
CA LYS A 138 16.64 21.79 15.11
C LYS A 138 17.64 22.61 14.32
N GLY A 139 17.32 23.88 14.17
CA GLY A 139 18.21 24.87 13.58
C GLY A 139 19.55 24.98 14.31
#